data_a8b738cdc664677cdf31ef63e2215af0
#
_entry.id   a8b738cdc664677cdf31ef63e2215af0
#
_cell.length_a   1.000
_cell.length_b   1.000
_cell.length_c   1.000
_cell.angle_alpha   90.00
_cell.angle_beta   90.00
_cell.angle_gamma   90.00
#
_symmetry.space_group_name_H-M   'P 1'
#
loop_
_entity.id
_entity.type
_entity.pdbx_description
1 polymer ?
#
loop_
_entity_poly.entity_id
_entity_poly.type
_entity_poly.pdbx_seq_one_letter_code
_entity_poly.pdbx_strand_id
1 'polypeptide(L)'
;MSTPSQRLQAIDALRGLVILIMMVDHVRETFYLHQQVPDPMLIPGTEESLFFSRILAHLCAPVFVVLTGLSAYLYQAKNNSAQMTREFLLKRGLFLIFLELIIINFAWTGQFPPDVIYLQVIWAIGLSMVVLAGLIGLSQKWLWVISLSIICGHNALDQVSFSQMPILQNLWFILHERGWIEFGDLIRFRTSYPVLPWIGVITLGYCIGHTIFNSTYDVAKRNQILLGFGLASISLFIVLRMINLYGDQAWSIMPTSTETVMSFLNLTKYPPSLLFILWNVGLGLILLVLLQRVESKPWVKPLIIFGSVPMFFYIVHLYVLKALYLTAVTLFGTTHGEYFGVDHVSTLWLISIILTVALYPLMLKFSAFKHKNKHIRILKYL
;
A
#
# COMPACT_ATOMS: atom_id res chain seq x y z
N MET A 1 25.98 -11.54 -24.36
CA MET A 1 25.17 -12.52 -23.61
C MET A 1 24.74 -11.87 -22.31
N SER A 2 23.47 -11.44 -22.19
CA SER A 2 22.94 -10.85 -20.96
C SER A 2 22.78 -11.95 -19.92
N THR A 3 23.44 -11.78 -18.78
CA THR A 3 23.25 -12.62 -17.59
C THR A 3 21.76 -12.71 -17.23
N PRO A 4 21.25 -13.87 -16.78
CA PRO A 4 19.86 -14.00 -16.36
C PRO A 4 19.56 -12.95 -15.29
N SER A 5 18.42 -12.26 -15.42
CA SER A 5 18.00 -11.15 -14.54
C SER A 5 18.17 -11.56 -13.09
N GLN A 6 19.21 -11.05 -12.42
CA GLN A 6 19.30 -11.13 -10.98
C GLN A 6 18.01 -10.50 -10.44
N ARG A 7 17.30 -11.24 -9.58
CA ARG A 7 16.18 -10.71 -8.82
C ARG A 7 16.68 -9.48 -8.09
N LEU A 8 16.07 -8.33 -8.34
CA LEU A 8 16.50 -7.09 -7.68
C LEU A 8 16.13 -7.19 -6.19
N GLN A 9 17.10 -7.56 -5.38
CA GLN A 9 16.95 -7.75 -3.93
C GLN A 9 16.46 -6.47 -3.25
N ALA A 10 16.84 -5.31 -3.78
CA ALA A 10 16.37 -4.02 -3.30
C ALA A 10 14.84 -3.86 -3.36
N ILE A 11 14.16 -4.42 -4.38
CA ILE A 11 12.70 -4.40 -4.46
C ILE A 11 12.09 -5.22 -3.32
N ASP A 12 12.65 -6.40 -3.06
CA ASP A 12 12.19 -7.22 -1.94
C ASP A 12 12.54 -6.56 -0.61
N ALA A 13 13.74 -5.94 -0.47
CA ALA A 13 14.13 -5.22 0.74
C ALA A 13 13.18 -4.04 1.02
N LEU A 14 12.79 -3.27 0.00
CA LEU A 14 11.84 -2.17 0.16
C LEU A 14 10.44 -2.67 0.53
N ARG A 15 9.96 -3.76 -0.11
CA ARG A 15 8.71 -4.40 0.30
C ARG A 15 8.75 -4.85 1.76
N GLY A 16 9.86 -5.45 2.18
CA GLY A 16 10.06 -5.85 3.58
C GLY A 16 10.07 -4.67 4.54
N LEU A 17 10.74 -3.58 4.19
CA LEU A 17 10.75 -2.37 5.01
C LEU A 17 9.32 -1.84 5.22
N VAL A 18 8.57 -1.62 4.15
CA VAL A 18 7.22 -1.05 4.25
C VAL A 18 6.24 -2.01 4.92
N ILE A 19 6.43 -3.32 4.81
CA ILE A 19 5.58 -4.30 5.50
C ILE A 19 5.80 -4.30 7.01
N LEU A 20 7.02 -4.05 7.47
CA LEU A 20 7.32 -3.90 8.89
C LEU A 20 6.74 -2.59 9.45
N ILE A 21 6.79 -1.52 8.68
CA ILE A 21 6.12 -0.26 9.04
C ILE A 21 4.59 -0.46 9.09
N MET A 22 4.01 -1.20 8.15
CA MET A 22 2.59 -1.54 8.12
C MET A 22 2.16 -2.32 9.39
N MET A 23 3.03 -3.17 9.93
CA MET A 23 2.77 -3.88 11.19
C MET A 23 2.39 -2.91 12.32
N VAL A 24 3.09 -1.76 12.42
CA VAL A 24 2.80 -0.75 13.46
C VAL A 24 1.39 -0.19 13.31
N ASP A 25 0.96 0.07 12.06
CA ASP A 25 -0.40 0.58 11.78
C ASP A 25 -1.49 -0.46 12.13
N HIS A 26 -1.25 -1.73 11.83
CA HIS A 26 -2.21 -2.81 12.18
C HIS A 26 -2.21 -3.13 13.68
N VAL A 27 -1.08 -3.04 14.37
CA VAL A 27 -1.04 -3.11 15.84
C VAL A 27 -1.82 -1.95 16.45
N ARG A 28 -1.68 -0.74 15.90
CA ARG A 28 -2.47 0.42 16.29
C ARG A 28 -3.98 0.16 16.09
N GLU A 29 -4.37 -0.32 14.92
CA GLU A 29 -5.78 -0.64 14.64
C GLU A 29 -6.33 -1.72 15.55
N THR A 30 -5.50 -2.65 16.03
CA THR A 30 -5.93 -3.74 16.89
C THR A 30 -5.96 -3.35 18.38
N PHE A 31 -4.94 -2.65 18.88
CA PHE A 31 -4.73 -2.40 20.32
C PHE A 31 -4.92 -0.93 20.74
N TYR A 32 -5.30 -0.05 19.82
CA TYR A 32 -5.53 1.38 20.08
C TYR A 32 -6.91 1.85 19.57
N LEU A 33 -7.88 0.93 19.60
CA LEU A 33 -9.24 1.15 19.05
C LEU A 33 -10.01 2.27 19.79
N HIS A 34 -9.68 2.54 21.04
CA HIS A 34 -10.27 3.64 21.80
C HIS A 34 -9.87 5.03 21.26
N GLN A 35 -8.82 5.10 20.45
CA GLN A 35 -8.37 6.31 19.76
C GLN A 35 -8.77 6.24 18.28
N GLN A 36 -9.89 6.86 17.94
CA GLN A 36 -10.31 6.98 16.54
C GLN A 36 -9.46 8.03 15.83
N VAL A 37 -8.73 7.61 14.81
CA VAL A 37 -7.87 8.50 14.02
C VAL A 37 -8.50 8.72 12.65
N PRO A 38 -9.04 9.93 12.38
CA PRO A 38 -9.59 10.27 11.06
C PRO A 38 -8.50 10.33 9.99
N ASP A 39 -8.89 10.48 8.75
CA ASP A 39 -7.99 10.67 7.64
C ASP A 39 -8.59 11.71 6.67
N PRO A 40 -7.99 12.89 6.55
CA PRO A 40 -6.81 13.37 7.27
C PRO A 40 -7.04 13.49 8.78
N MET A 41 -5.94 13.54 9.56
CA MET A 41 -6.00 13.58 11.01
C MET A 41 -6.44 14.96 11.53
N LEU A 42 -7.13 14.98 12.68
CA LEU A 42 -7.50 16.24 13.35
C LEU A 42 -6.30 16.82 14.11
N ILE A 43 -5.96 18.06 13.80
CA ILE A 43 -4.90 18.82 14.46
C ILE A 43 -5.54 20.15 14.94
N PRO A 44 -5.52 20.50 16.21
CA PRO A 44 -5.00 19.80 17.38
C PRO A 44 -5.92 18.64 17.82
N GLY A 45 -5.41 17.73 18.60
CA GLY A 45 -6.17 16.60 19.18
C GLY A 45 -5.56 15.24 18.91
N THR A 46 -4.67 15.13 17.91
CA THR A 46 -3.88 13.92 17.68
C THR A 46 -2.49 14.08 18.33
N GLU A 47 -2.12 13.12 19.19
CA GLU A 47 -0.79 13.08 19.81
C GLU A 47 0.30 13.05 18.74
N GLU A 48 1.39 13.82 18.91
CA GLU A 48 2.49 13.94 17.95
C GLU A 48 3.09 12.57 17.60
N SER A 49 3.33 11.73 18.60
CA SER A 49 3.90 10.40 18.42
C SER A 49 2.99 9.48 17.58
N LEU A 50 1.68 9.59 17.74
CA LEU A 50 0.68 8.87 16.98
C LEU A 50 0.63 9.39 15.53
N PHE A 51 0.65 10.72 15.36
CA PHE A 51 0.68 11.36 14.05
C PHE A 51 1.87 10.88 13.22
N PHE A 52 3.10 11.02 13.74
CA PHE A 52 4.30 10.65 12.98
C PHE A 52 4.40 9.13 12.73
N SER A 53 3.93 8.29 13.66
CA SER A 53 3.83 6.84 13.42
C SER A 53 2.89 6.54 12.25
N ARG A 54 1.76 7.23 12.15
CA ARG A 54 0.80 7.06 11.06
C ARG A 54 1.33 7.60 9.72
N ILE A 55 1.98 8.78 9.72
CA ILE A 55 2.63 9.33 8.51
C ILE A 55 3.68 8.35 7.96
N LEU A 56 4.46 7.72 8.83
CA LEU A 56 5.43 6.71 8.40
C LEU A 56 4.71 5.51 7.74
N ALA A 57 3.58 5.06 8.30
CA ALA A 57 2.79 3.97 7.74
C ALA A 57 2.08 4.33 6.41
N HIS A 58 1.91 5.61 6.11
CA HIS A 58 1.37 6.07 4.82
C HIS A 58 2.22 5.62 3.62
N LEU A 59 3.52 5.42 3.82
CA LEU A 59 4.45 4.94 2.79
C LEU A 59 4.06 3.57 2.21
N CYS A 60 3.35 2.73 2.98
CA CYS A 60 3.14 1.32 2.65
C CYS A 60 2.35 1.12 1.35
N ALA A 61 1.13 1.63 1.26
CA ALA A 61 0.25 1.37 0.13
C ALA A 61 0.80 1.90 -1.21
N PRO A 62 1.25 3.18 -1.32
CA PRO A 62 1.80 3.70 -2.57
C PRO A 62 3.03 2.94 -3.04
N VAL A 63 3.93 2.57 -2.12
CA VAL A 63 5.13 1.78 -2.46
C VAL A 63 4.75 0.38 -2.93
N PHE A 64 3.81 -0.30 -2.26
CA PHE A 64 3.35 -1.61 -2.73
C PHE A 64 2.74 -1.56 -4.12
N VAL A 65 1.91 -0.56 -4.40
CA VAL A 65 1.22 -0.42 -5.68
C VAL A 65 2.21 -0.09 -6.79
N VAL A 66 3.12 0.89 -6.60
CA VAL A 66 4.12 1.24 -7.62
C VAL A 66 5.10 0.08 -7.88
N LEU A 67 5.53 -0.64 -6.83
CA LEU A 67 6.39 -1.81 -6.99
C LEU A 67 5.66 -2.99 -7.63
N THR A 68 4.34 -3.07 -7.51
CA THR A 68 3.53 -4.07 -8.23
C THR A 68 3.53 -3.80 -9.72
N GLY A 69 3.31 -2.54 -10.13
CA GLY A 69 3.41 -2.12 -11.53
C GLY A 69 4.81 -2.35 -12.13
N LEU A 70 5.86 -1.92 -11.41
CA LEU A 70 7.25 -2.14 -11.81
C LEU A 70 7.56 -3.64 -11.97
N SER A 71 7.08 -4.47 -11.05
CA SER A 71 7.28 -5.93 -11.11
C SER A 71 6.51 -6.58 -12.24
N ALA A 72 5.35 -6.03 -12.62
CA ALA A 72 4.59 -6.47 -13.79
C ALA A 72 5.40 -6.25 -15.08
N TYR A 73 6.08 -5.10 -15.19
CA TYR A 73 6.99 -4.87 -16.31
C TYR A 73 8.19 -5.84 -16.31
N LEU A 74 8.84 -6.03 -15.16
CA LEU A 74 9.95 -7.00 -15.06
C LEU A 74 9.52 -8.42 -15.42
N TYR A 75 8.30 -8.81 -15.09
CA TYR A 75 7.73 -10.10 -15.49
C TYR A 75 7.54 -10.17 -17.01
N GLN A 76 7.04 -9.09 -17.63
CA GLN A 76 6.91 -9.01 -19.10
C GLN A 76 8.28 -9.08 -19.79
N ALA A 77 9.24 -8.31 -19.34
CA ALA A 77 10.59 -8.29 -19.91
C ALA A 77 11.27 -9.66 -19.81
N LYS A 78 11.09 -10.37 -18.68
CA LYS A 78 11.62 -11.72 -18.48
C LYS A 78 11.01 -12.75 -19.42
N ASN A 79 9.70 -12.69 -19.68
CA ASN A 79 8.99 -13.67 -20.50
C ASN A 79 8.87 -13.24 -21.97
N ASN A 80 9.29 -12.01 -22.28
CA ASN A 80 9.16 -11.38 -23.60
C ASN A 80 7.74 -11.51 -24.19
N SER A 81 6.70 -11.42 -23.35
CA SER A 81 5.32 -11.64 -23.74
C SER A 81 4.34 -10.76 -22.94
N ALA A 82 3.67 -9.84 -23.64
CA ALA A 82 2.58 -9.06 -23.08
C ALA A 82 1.39 -9.95 -22.73
N GLN A 83 1.08 -10.95 -23.54
CA GLN A 83 -0.03 -11.87 -23.31
C GLN A 83 0.14 -12.67 -22.02
N MET A 84 1.32 -13.25 -21.79
CA MET A 84 1.61 -13.97 -20.54
C MET A 84 1.49 -13.04 -19.31
N THR A 85 1.88 -11.77 -19.48
CA THR A 85 1.78 -10.77 -18.41
C THR A 85 0.34 -10.39 -18.11
N ARG A 86 -0.50 -10.23 -19.13
CA ARG A 86 -1.95 -10.03 -18.97
C ARG A 86 -2.59 -11.17 -18.18
N GLU A 87 -2.35 -12.41 -18.59
CA GLU A 87 -2.90 -13.58 -17.91
C GLU A 87 -2.42 -13.68 -16.46
N PHE A 88 -1.15 -13.39 -16.21
CA PHE A 88 -0.59 -13.36 -14.85
C PHE A 88 -1.26 -12.29 -14.00
N LEU A 89 -1.41 -11.06 -14.52
CA LEU A 89 -2.03 -9.95 -13.79
C LEU A 89 -3.51 -10.22 -13.51
N LEU A 90 -4.26 -10.74 -14.49
CA LEU A 90 -5.67 -11.12 -14.31
C LEU A 90 -5.82 -12.19 -13.21
N LYS A 91 -5.08 -13.30 -13.33
CA LYS A 91 -5.16 -14.41 -12.36
C LYS A 91 -4.77 -13.95 -10.96
N ARG A 92 -3.69 -13.18 -10.84
CA ARG A 92 -3.24 -12.66 -9.54
C ARG A 92 -4.17 -11.58 -8.99
N GLY A 93 -4.67 -10.68 -9.83
CA GLY A 93 -5.62 -9.65 -9.42
C GLY A 93 -6.91 -10.25 -8.86
N LEU A 94 -7.51 -11.20 -9.59
CA LEU A 94 -8.71 -11.93 -9.13
C LEU A 94 -8.44 -12.74 -7.84
N PHE A 95 -7.27 -13.36 -7.74
CA PHE A 95 -6.88 -14.08 -6.52
C PHE A 95 -6.77 -13.14 -5.31
N LEU A 96 -6.20 -11.93 -5.48
CA LEU A 96 -6.12 -10.95 -4.41
C LEU A 96 -7.50 -10.43 -3.99
N ILE A 97 -8.40 -10.19 -4.95
CA ILE A 97 -9.79 -9.83 -4.68
C ILE A 97 -10.48 -10.92 -3.85
N PHE A 98 -10.32 -12.19 -4.25
CA PHE A 98 -10.86 -13.32 -3.50
C PHE A 98 -10.30 -13.40 -2.07
N LEU A 99 -8.98 -13.21 -1.91
CA LEU A 99 -8.36 -13.20 -0.57
C LEU A 99 -8.92 -12.08 0.31
N GLU A 100 -9.11 -10.87 -0.24
CA GLU A 100 -9.69 -9.76 0.52
C GLU A 100 -11.10 -10.07 1.00
N LEU A 101 -11.95 -10.52 0.09
CA LEU A 101 -13.38 -10.73 0.39
C LEU A 101 -13.63 -11.83 1.43
N ILE A 102 -12.77 -12.85 1.51
CA ILE A 102 -12.98 -14.02 2.36
C ILE A 102 -11.96 -14.09 3.48
N ILE A 103 -10.67 -14.25 3.15
CA ILE A 103 -9.63 -14.58 4.13
C ILE A 103 -9.26 -13.37 4.99
N ILE A 104 -9.05 -12.22 4.35
CA ILE A 104 -8.63 -11.00 5.04
C ILE A 104 -9.82 -10.37 5.76
N ASN A 105 -11.00 -10.36 5.13
CA ASN A 105 -12.20 -9.86 5.79
C ASN A 105 -12.52 -10.65 7.06
N PHE A 106 -12.40 -11.98 7.02
CA PHE A 106 -12.57 -12.81 8.22
C PHE A 106 -11.52 -12.51 9.30
N ALA A 107 -10.26 -12.24 8.93
CA ALA A 107 -9.24 -11.87 9.91
C ALA A 107 -9.61 -10.57 10.65
N TRP A 108 -10.20 -9.59 9.95
CA TRP A 108 -10.66 -8.33 10.56
C TRP A 108 -11.93 -8.49 11.39
N THR A 109 -12.96 -9.10 10.81
CA THR A 109 -14.29 -9.17 11.45
C THR A 109 -14.42 -10.31 12.45
N GLY A 110 -13.82 -11.46 12.16
CA GLY A 110 -14.04 -12.71 12.90
C GLY A 110 -15.43 -13.33 12.66
N GLN A 111 -16.18 -12.84 11.66
CA GLN A 111 -17.56 -13.27 11.38
C GLN A 111 -17.64 -14.06 10.06
N PHE A 112 -18.46 -15.13 10.07
CA PHE A 112 -18.79 -15.87 8.87
C PHE A 112 -20.24 -16.45 8.98
N PRO A 113 -21.16 -16.08 8.05
CA PRO A 113 -21.00 -15.05 7.01
C PRO A 113 -20.78 -13.65 7.61
N PRO A 114 -20.08 -12.75 6.91
CA PRO A 114 -19.83 -11.41 7.41
C PRO A 114 -21.04 -10.49 7.17
N ASP A 115 -21.35 -9.62 8.14
CA ASP A 115 -22.32 -8.52 7.97
C ASP A 115 -21.75 -7.38 7.12
N VAL A 116 -20.44 -7.19 7.19
CA VAL A 116 -19.72 -6.16 6.43
C VAL A 116 -18.52 -6.76 5.71
N ILE A 117 -18.39 -6.44 4.44
CA ILE A 117 -17.20 -6.73 3.64
C ILE A 117 -16.44 -5.42 3.40
N TYR A 118 -15.21 -5.37 3.91
CA TYR A 118 -14.32 -4.23 3.73
C TYR A 118 -13.51 -4.39 2.44
N LEU A 119 -13.66 -3.44 1.51
CA LEU A 119 -12.87 -3.34 0.28
C LEU A 119 -11.62 -2.49 0.58
N GLN A 120 -10.54 -3.16 1.03
CA GLN A 120 -9.31 -2.50 1.51
C GLN A 120 -8.18 -2.56 0.48
N VAL A 121 -6.93 -2.44 0.95
CA VAL A 121 -5.74 -2.27 0.10
C VAL A 121 -5.50 -3.44 -0.85
N ILE A 122 -5.75 -4.69 -0.43
CA ILE A 122 -5.51 -5.87 -1.27
C ILE A 122 -6.55 -5.95 -2.40
N TRP A 123 -7.81 -5.58 -2.11
CA TRP A 123 -8.83 -5.35 -3.13
C TRP A 123 -8.38 -4.30 -4.14
N ALA A 124 -7.90 -3.12 -3.68
CA ALA A 124 -7.48 -2.03 -4.56
C ALA A 124 -6.29 -2.45 -5.45
N ILE A 125 -5.30 -3.17 -4.89
CA ILE A 125 -4.18 -3.73 -5.67
C ILE A 125 -4.69 -4.75 -6.68
N GLY A 126 -5.58 -5.67 -6.27
CA GLY A 126 -6.15 -6.70 -7.13
C GLY A 126 -6.89 -6.10 -8.33
N LEU A 127 -7.80 -5.16 -8.08
CA LEU A 127 -8.56 -4.50 -9.15
C LEU A 127 -7.67 -3.64 -10.04
N SER A 128 -6.69 -2.92 -9.47
CA SER A 128 -5.71 -2.17 -10.25
C SER A 128 -4.87 -3.08 -11.17
N MET A 129 -4.54 -4.31 -10.73
CA MET A 129 -3.85 -5.30 -11.58
C MET A 129 -4.74 -5.78 -12.73
N VAL A 130 -6.04 -5.99 -12.49
CA VAL A 130 -7.01 -6.36 -13.54
C VAL A 130 -7.11 -5.27 -14.58
N VAL A 131 -7.21 -3.99 -14.16
CA VAL A 131 -7.24 -2.86 -15.08
C VAL A 131 -5.92 -2.72 -15.85
N LEU A 132 -4.77 -2.81 -15.17
CA LEU A 132 -3.46 -2.78 -15.81
C LEU A 132 -3.32 -3.87 -16.89
N ALA A 133 -3.84 -5.07 -16.64
CA ALA A 133 -3.86 -6.15 -17.64
C ALA A 133 -4.57 -5.74 -18.94
N GLY A 134 -5.63 -4.95 -18.85
CA GLY A 134 -6.29 -4.35 -20.01
C GLY A 134 -5.44 -3.28 -20.72
N LEU A 135 -4.70 -2.49 -19.93
CA LEU A 135 -3.95 -1.33 -20.43
C LEU A 135 -2.62 -1.69 -21.12
N ILE A 136 -1.92 -2.75 -20.71
CA ILE A 136 -0.57 -3.08 -21.23
C ILE A 136 -0.50 -3.39 -22.73
N GLY A 137 -1.63 -3.40 -23.45
CA GLY A 137 -1.65 -3.42 -24.92
C GLY A 137 -1.47 -2.06 -25.58
N LEU A 138 -1.59 -1.00 -24.81
CA LEU A 138 -1.42 0.36 -25.30
C LEU A 138 0.06 0.71 -25.46
N SER A 139 0.34 1.70 -26.31
CA SER A 139 1.70 2.22 -26.43
C SER A 139 2.16 2.87 -25.13
N GLN A 140 3.47 2.87 -24.87
CA GLN A 140 4.06 3.46 -23.69
C GLN A 140 3.66 4.92 -23.48
N LYS A 141 3.48 5.68 -24.57
CA LYS A 141 3.03 7.07 -24.51
C LYS A 141 1.63 7.18 -23.88
N TRP A 142 0.70 6.33 -24.29
CA TRP A 142 -0.67 6.33 -23.74
C TRP A 142 -0.71 5.87 -22.29
N LEU A 143 0.14 4.90 -21.90
CA LEU A 143 0.24 4.48 -20.51
C LEU A 143 0.72 5.63 -19.60
N TRP A 144 1.71 6.42 -20.05
CA TRP A 144 2.13 7.63 -19.34
C TRP A 144 1.01 8.66 -19.25
N VAL A 145 0.32 8.93 -20.36
CA VAL A 145 -0.82 9.89 -20.39
C VAL A 145 -1.90 9.45 -19.41
N ILE A 146 -2.35 8.19 -19.46
CA ILE A 146 -3.41 7.66 -18.58
C ILE A 146 -2.97 7.77 -17.11
N SER A 147 -1.76 7.30 -16.79
CA SER A 147 -1.25 7.31 -15.44
C SER A 147 -1.19 8.72 -14.86
N LEU A 148 -0.57 9.67 -15.59
CA LEU A 148 -0.42 11.04 -15.13
C LEU A 148 -1.75 11.79 -15.10
N SER A 149 -2.64 11.57 -16.08
CA SER A 149 -3.99 12.18 -16.07
C SER A 149 -4.80 11.73 -14.86
N ILE A 150 -4.74 10.45 -14.50
CA ILE A 150 -5.41 9.96 -13.30
C ILE A 150 -4.77 10.57 -12.05
N ILE A 151 -3.44 10.46 -11.87
CA ILE A 151 -2.76 10.93 -10.66
C ILE A 151 -2.92 12.43 -10.46
N CYS A 152 -2.77 13.22 -11.54
CA CYS A 152 -2.83 14.68 -11.43
C CYS A 152 -4.27 15.23 -11.48
N GLY A 153 -5.23 14.49 -12.08
CA GLY A 153 -6.55 15.01 -12.35
C GLY A 153 -7.64 14.54 -11.41
N HIS A 154 -7.46 13.41 -10.69
CA HIS A 154 -8.56 12.83 -9.89
C HIS A 154 -9.05 13.75 -8.77
N ASN A 155 -8.18 14.59 -8.18
CA ASN A 155 -8.62 15.53 -7.14
C ASN A 155 -9.58 16.61 -7.65
N ALA A 156 -9.60 16.90 -8.96
CA ALA A 156 -10.63 17.76 -9.56
C ALA A 156 -12.02 17.14 -9.49
N LEU A 157 -12.12 15.84 -9.23
CA LEU A 157 -13.36 15.09 -9.10
C LEU A 157 -13.87 14.99 -7.66
N ASP A 158 -13.17 15.53 -6.66
CA ASP A 158 -13.50 15.41 -5.23
C ASP A 158 -14.88 16.00 -4.89
N GLN A 159 -15.37 16.97 -5.68
CA GLN A 159 -16.68 17.59 -5.53
C GLN A 159 -17.81 16.89 -6.32
N VAL A 160 -17.48 15.86 -7.12
CA VAL A 160 -18.46 15.14 -7.94
C VAL A 160 -19.17 14.10 -7.09
N SER A 161 -20.50 14.14 -7.06
CA SER A 161 -21.34 13.17 -6.36
C SER A 161 -22.52 12.76 -7.26
N PHE A 162 -22.93 11.50 -7.13
CA PHE A 162 -24.05 10.91 -7.86
C PHE A 162 -25.19 10.50 -6.91
N SER A 163 -25.38 11.20 -5.81
CA SER A 163 -26.35 10.86 -4.76
C SER A 163 -27.79 10.65 -5.25
N GLN A 164 -28.17 11.28 -6.36
CA GLN A 164 -29.48 11.11 -7.02
C GLN A 164 -29.57 9.86 -7.92
N MET A 165 -28.46 9.17 -8.16
CA MET A 165 -28.36 8.01 -9.06
C MET A 165 -27.65 6.84 -8.35
N PRO A 166 -28.39 5.99 -7.60
CA PRO A 166 -27.78 5.00 -6.70
C PRO A 166 -26.76 4.05 -7.36
N ILE A 167 -27.02 3.63 -8.61
CA ILE A 167 -26.09 2.75 -9.34
C ILE A 167 -24.78 3.48 -9.65
N LEU A 168 -24.85 4.73 -10.11
CA LEU A 168 -23.64 5.54 -10.38
C LEU A 168 -22.91 5.90 -9.09
N GLN A 169 -23.64 6.18 -8.02
CA GLN A 169 -23.05 6.44 -6.70
C GLN A 169 -22.29 5.21 -6.18
N ASN A 170 -22.84 4.00 -6.31
CA ASN A 170 -22.15 2.77 -5.94
C ASN A 170 -20.88 2.53 -6.76
N LEU A 171 -20.91 2.81 -8.06
CA LEU A 171 -19.70 2.78 -8.90
C LEU A 171 -18.70 3.86 -8.48
N TRP A 172 -19.19 5.03 -8.10
CA TRP A 172 -18.37 6.13 -7.63
C TRP A 172 -17.66 5.81 -6.32
N PHE A 173 -18.33 5.13 -5.39
CA PHE A 173 -17.73 4.61 -4.17
C PHE A 173 -16.60 3.61 -4.45
N ILE A 174 -16.71 2.80 -5.49
CA ILE A 174 -15.62 1.91 -5.90
C ILE A 174 -14.46 2.70 -6.51
N LEU A 175 -14.76 3.72 -7.32
CA LEU A 175 -13.75 4.41 -8.11
C LEU A 175 -13.04 5.53 -7.33
N HIS A 176 -13.79 6.40 -6.66
CA HIS A 176 -13.24 7.67 -6.18
C HIS A 176 -13.61 8.07 -4.75
N GLU A 177 -14.77 7.70 -4.25
CA GLU A 177 -15.26 8.13 -2.94
C GLU A 177 -15.32 6.96 -1.94
N ARG A 178 -15.05 7.21 -0.65
CA ARG A 178 -15.31 6.22 0.40
C ARG A 178 -16.80 6.19 0.73
N GLY A 179 -17.40 5.02 0.66
CA GLY A 179 -18.84 4.92 0.91
C GLY A 179 -19.29 3.54 1.34
N TRP A 180 -20.60 3.44 1.56
CA TRP A 180 -21.28 2.19 1.83
C TRP A 180 -22.09 1.78 0.61
N ILE A 181 -21.92 0.54 0.17
CA ILE A 181 -22.71 -0.08 -0.88
C ILE A 181 -23.58 -1.13 -0.19
N GLU A 182 -24.88 -0.94 -0.28
CA GLU A 182 -25.87 -1.80 0.37
C GLU A 182 -26.65 -2.60 -0.67
N PHE A 183 -26.70 -3.91 -0.52
CA PHE A 183 -27.50 -4.82 -1.34
C PHE A 183 -28.57 -5.45 -0.45
N GLY A 184 -29.67 -4.72 -0.22
CA GLY A 184 -30.70 -5.11 0.74
C GLY A 184 -30.15 -5.17 2.16
N ASP A 185 -30.75 -6.05 2.98
CA ASP A 185 -30.41 -6.20 4.40
C ASP A 185 -29.34 -7.29 4.66
N LEU A 186 -28.84 -7.96 3.61
CA LEU A 186 -28.02 -9.15 3.78
C LEU A 186 -26.52 -8.86 3.98
N ILE A 187 -25.93 -8.03 3.14
CA ILE A 187 -24.48 -7.75 3.16
C ILE A 187 -24.24 -6.30 2.78
N ARG A 188 -23.41 -5.62 3.57
CA ARG A 188 -22.93 -4.26 3.27
C ARG A 188 -21.46 -4.29 2.88
N PHE A 189 -21.10 -3.49 1.88
CA PHE A 189 -19.70 -3.30 1.49
C PHE A 189 -19.23 -1.92 1.92
N ARG A 190 -18.07 -1.85 2.56
CA ARG A 190 -17.40 -0.60 2.88
C ARG A 190 -16.23 -0.38 1.92
N THR A 191 -16.35 0.58 0.99
CA THR A 191 -15.24 0.95 0.12
C THR A 191 -14.24 1.80 0.91
N SER A 192 -13.20 1.16 1.44
CA SER A 192 -12.15 1.85 2.21
C SER A 192 -11.05 2.40 1.30
N TYR A 193 -10.82 1.76 0.15
CA TYR A 193 -9.79 2.11 -0.83
C TYR A 193 -10.41 2.30 -2.23
N PRO A 194 -10.95 3.49 -2.56
CA PRO A 194 -11.38 3.82 -3.92
C PRO A 194 -10.24 3.63 -4.91
N VAL A 195 -10.52 3.02 -6.08
CA VAL A 195 -9.47 2.38 -6.88
C VAL A 195 -8.85 3.30 -7.93
N LEU A 196 -9.53 4.36 -8.36
CA LEU A 196 -9.09 5.20 -9.48
C LEU A 196 -7.65 5.72 -9.31
N PRO A 197 -7.24 6.36 -8.20
CA PRO A 197 -5.87 6.82 -8.05
C PRO A 197 -4.85 5.68 -8.06
N TRP A 198 -5.21 4.52 -7.51
CA TRP A 198 -4.33 3.34 -7.47
C TRP A 198 -4.09 2.73 -8.84
N ILE A 199 -5.07 2.82 -9.76
CA ILE A 199 -4.89 2.49 -11.18
C ILE A 199 -3.82 3.40 -11.80
N GLY A 200 -3.84 4.69 -11.48
CA GLY A 200 -2.79 5.62 -11.90
C GLY A 200 -1.41 5.21 -11.37
N VAL A 201 -1.31 4.90 -10.06
CA VAL A 201 -0.04 4.55 -9.41
C VAL A 201 0.53 3.21 -9.89
N ILE A 202 -0.29 2.18 -10.09
CA ILE A 202 0.21 0.90 -10.62
C ILE A 202 0.70 1.04 -12.07
N THR A 203 -0.01 1.85 -12.87
CA THR A 203 0.38 2.14 -14.26
C THR A 203 1.67 2.97 -14.28
N LEU A 204 1.84 3.94 -13.37
CA LEU A 204 3.10 4.68 -13.17
C LEU A 204 4.26 3.72 -12.91
N GLY A 205 4.07 2.77 -11.98
CA GLY A 205 5.09 1.78 -11.66
C GLY A 205 5.49 0.93 -12.88
N TYR A 206 4.53 0.52 -13.69
CA TYR A 206 4.80 -0.20 -14.94
C TYR A 206 5.56 0.67 -15.95
N CYS A 207 5.17 1.94 -16.11
CA CYS A 207 5.85 2.90 -16.99
C CYS A 207 7.29 3.18 -16.56
N ILE A 208 7.54 3.37 -15.26
CA ILE A 208 8.88 3.53 -14.70
C ILE A 208 9.72 2.26 -14.99
N GLY A 209 9.14 1.08 -14.76
CA GLY A 209 9.79 -0.20 -15.07
C GLY A 209 10.22 -0.28 -16.54
N HIS A 210 9.32 0.06 -17.47
CA HIS A 210 9.63 0.11 -18.90
C HIS A 210 10.77 1.08 -19.21
N THR A 211 10.69 2.31 -18.73
CA THR A 211 11.69 3.34 -19.00
C THR A 211 13.10 2.94 -18.52
N ILE A 212 13.18 2.27 -17.37
CA ILE A 212 14.45 1.93 -16.73
C ILE A 212 15.04 0.62 -17.27
N PHE A 213 14.20 -0.40 -17.47
CA PHE A 213 14.67 -1.76 -17.78
C PHE A 213 14.54 -2.16 -19.25
N ASN A 214 13.85 -1.36 -20.08
CA ASN A 214 13.80 -1.58 -21.55
C ASN A 214 15.04 -1.07 -22.26
N SER A 215 15.92 -0.37 -21.58
CA SER A 215 17.13 0.22 -22.10
C SER A 215 18.36 -0.59 -21.70
N THR A 216 19.48 -0.36 -22.40
CA THR A 216 20.79 -0.91 -22.07
C THR A 216 21.50 -0.17 -20.91
N TYR A 217 20.77 0.59 -20.12
CA TYR A 217 21.31 1.33 -18.99
C TYR A 217 21.99 0.42 -17.96
N ASP A 218 23.16 0.82 -17.53
CA ASP A 218 23.83 0.19 -16.39
C ASP A 218 23.10 0.52 -15.07
N VAL A 219 23.53 -0.11 -13.98
CA VAL A 219 22.92 0.08 -12.65
C VAL A 219 23.05 1.53 -12.18
N ALA A 220 24.17 2.21 -12.45
CA ALA A 220 24.38 3.59 -12.03
C ALA A 220 23.38 4.52 -12.71
N LYS A 221 23.20 4.38 -14.03
CA LYS A 221 22.24 5.20 -14.79
C LYS A 221 20.79 4.94 -14.37
N ARG A 222 20.43 3.66 -14.13
CA ARG A 222 19.10 3.31 -13.58
C ARG A 222 18.84 4.01 -12.25
N ASN A 223 19.83 3.99 -11.35
CA ASN A 223 19.73 4.64 -10.05
C ASN A 223 19.64 6.17 -10.17
N GLN A 224 20.36 6.78 -11.11
CA GLN A 224 20.23 8.22 -11.38
C GLN A 224 18.82 8.59 -11.84
N ILE A 225 18.22 7.78 -12.74
CA ILE A 225 16.86 8.01 -13.24
C ILE A 225 15.84 7.84 -12.12
N LEU A 226 15.92 6.75 -11.32
CA LEU A 226 15.04 6.52 -10.17
C LEU A 226 15.13 7.66 -9.15
N LEU A 227 16.35 8.06 -8.81
CA LEU A 227 16.58 9.18 -7.90
C LEU A 227 16.02 10.48 -8.48
N GLY A 228 16.19 10.73 -9.79
CA GLY A 228 15.62 11.87 -10.48
C GLY A 228 14.10 11.91 -10.40
N PHE A 229 13.40 10.79 -10.66
CA PHE A 229 11.95 10.69 -10.48
C PHE A 229 11.54 10.91 -9.02
N GLY A 230 12.26 10.33 -8.06
CA GLY A 230 11.98 10.49 -6.64
C GLY A 230 12.12 11.93 -6.18
N LEU A 231 13.24 12.59 -6.52
CA LEU A 231 13.50 13.99 -6.18
C LEU A 231 12.51 14.94 -6.88
N ALA A 232 12.21 14.72 -8.16
CA ALA A 232 11.22 15.52 -8.89
C ALA A 232 9.84 15.41 -8.25
N SER A 233 9.44 14.21 -7.81
CA SER A 233 8.16 13.98 -7.12
C SER A 233 8.11 14.75 -5.80
N ILE A 234 9.16 14.67 -4.96
CA ILE A 234 9.24 15.41 -3.69
C ILE A 234 9.28 16.92 -3.92
N SER A 235 10.04 17.39 -4.92
CA SER A 235 10.09 18.82 -5.25
C SER A 235 8.72 19.33 -5.69
N LEU A 236 8.02 18.56 -6.54
CA LEU A 236 6.67 18.91 -6.98
C LEU A 236 5.68 18.91 -5.80
N PHE A 237 5.78 17.93 -4.90
CA PHE A 237 5.01 17.94 -3.64
C PHE A 237 5.22 19.22 -2.86
N ILE A 238 6.49 19.62 -2.61
CA ILE A 238 6.81 20.82 -1.84
C ILE A 238 6.23 22.07 -2.53
N VAL A 239 6.42 22.21 -3.83
CA VAL A 239 5.91 23.37 -4.59
C VAL A 239 4.39 23.45 -4.51
N LEU A 240 3.67 22.36 -4.80
CA LEU A 240 2.20 22.35 -4.77
C LEU A 240 1.67 22.54 -3.34
N ARG A 241 2.34 21.97 -2.34
CA ARG A 241 1.96 22.13 -0.93
C ARG A 241 2.16 23.58 -0.45
N MET A 242 3.21 24.27 -0.92
CA MET A 242 3.43 25.68 -0.63
C MET A 242 2.42 26.58 -1.34
N ILE A 243 2.03 26.26 -2.57
CA ILE A 243 0.96 26.95 -3.31
C ILE A 243 -0.39 26.79 -2.60
N ASN A 244 -0.65 25.62 -2.00
CA ASN A 244 -1.79 25.33 -1.13
C ASN A 244 -3.18 25.49 -1.78
N LEU A 245 -3.30 25.25 -3.09
CA LEU A 245 -4.55 25.43 -3.85
C LEU A 245 -5.14 24.14 -4.40
N TYR A 246 -4.32 23.10 -4.65
CA TYR A 246 -4.73 21.89 -5.34
C TYR A 246 -3.96 20.66 -4.86
N GLY A 247 -4.62 19.52 -4.91
CA GLY A 247 -4.00 18.20 -4.74
C GLY A 247 -4.14 17.62 -3.34
N ASP A 248 -4.66 18.37 -2.38
CA ASP A 248 -5.07 17.93 -1.05
C ASP A 248 -5.81 19.05 -0.32
N GLN A 249 -6.30 18.78 0.90
CA GLN A 249 -6.82 19.80 1.79
C GLN A 249 -5.74 20.83 2.13
N ALA A 250 -6.16 22.11 2.23
CA ALA A 250 -5.23 23.19 2.55
C ALA A 250 -4.64 23.02 3.97
N TRP A 251 -3.34 23.23 4.09
CA TRP A 251 -2.68 23.33 5.39
C TRP A 251 -2.69 24.76 5.92
N SER A 252 -2.55 24.91 7.22
CA SER A 252 -2.51 26.22 7.90
C SER A 252 -1.40 26.25 8.93
N ILE A 253 -0.96 27.49 9.26
CA ILE A 253 -0.08 27.76 10.40
C ILE A 253 -0.88 27.52 11.67
N MET A 254 -0.32 26.73 12.57
CA MET A 254 -0.93 26.33 13.82
C MET A 254 -0.23 27.02 15.00
N PRO A 255 -0.81 26.97 16.23
CA PRO A 255 -0.25 27.65 17.40
C PRO A 255 1.19 27.23 17.74
N THR A 256 1.56 25.97 17.48
CA THR A 256 2.91 25.46 17.69
C THR A 256 3.61 25.14 16.38
N SER A 257 4.96 25.16 16.39
CA SER A 257 5.74 24.76 15.23
C SER A 257 5.53 23.28 14.86
N THR A 258 5.40 22.41 15.86
CA THR A 258 5.14 20.98 15.65
C THR A 258 3.79 20.78 14.96
N GLU A 259 2.72 21.38 15.48
CA GLU A 259 1.39 21.31 14.86
C GLU A 259 1.38 21.88 13.44
N THR A 260 2.16 22.94 13.17
CA THR A 260 2.32 23.49 11.81
C THR A 260 2.97 22.48 10.88
N VAL A 261 4.03 21.79 11.33
CA VAL A 261 4.65 20.69 10.56
C VAL A 261 3.66 19.53 10.38
N MET A 262 2.91 19.17 11.41
CA MET A 262 1.85 18.19 11.31
C MET A 262 0.80 18.61 10.26
N SER A 263 0.31 19.84 10.30
CA SER A 263 -0.63 20.38 9.31
C SER A 263 -0.07 20.30 7.87
N PHE A 264 1.19 20.64 7.68
CA PHE A 264 1.85 20.54 6.39
C PHE A 264 1.97 19.11 5.87
N LEU A 265 2.22 18.12 6.73
CA LEU A 265 2.38 16.71 6.39
C LEU A 265 1.07 15.90 6.47
N ASN A 266 -0.03 16.51 6.88
CA ASN A 266 -1.33 15.84 6.99
C ASN A 266 -1.97 15.67 5.61
N LEU A 267 -1.76 14.51 5.02
CA LEU A 267 -2.14 14.20 3.64
C LEU A 267 -3.26 13.16 3.63
N THR A 268 -4.22 13.35 2.73
CA THR A 268 -5.39 12.48 2.58
C THR A 268 -5.00 11.16 1.91
N LYS A 269 -5.28 10.04 2.58
CA LYS A 269 -4.99 8.67 2.12
C LYS A 269 -6.19 8.02 1.42
N TYR A 270 -7.41 8.46 1.69
CA TYR A 270 -8.64 7.78 1.26
C TYR A 270 -9.70 8.72 0.66
N PRO A 271 -9.76 8.88 -0.67
CA PRO A 271 -8.81 8.40 -1.69
C PRO A 271 -7.45 9.08 -1.54
N PRO A 272 -6.36 8.44 -2.01
CA PRO A 272 -5.03 9.05 -1.89
C PRO A 272 -4.95 10.30 -2.77
N SER A 273 -4.68 11.43 -2.16
CA SER A 273 -4.54 12.71 -2.85
C SER A 273 -3.30 12.75 -3.75
N LEU A 274 -3.25 13.68 -4.70
CA LEU A 274 -2.05 13.93 -5.52
C LEU A 274 -0.82 14.15 -4.63
N LEU A 275 -0.95 14.97 -3.60
CA LEU A 275 0.15 15.29 -2.70
C LEU A 275 0.59 14.06 -1.87
N PHE A 276 -0.34 13.24 -1.44
CA PHE A 276 -0.06 11.96 -0.79
C PHE A 276 0.72 11.02 -1.72
N ILE A 277 0.32 10.91 -2.99
CA ILE A 277 1.00 10.08 -3.97
C ILE A 277 2.41 10.59 -4.24
N LEU A 278 2.57 11.90 -4.50
CA LEU A 278 3.86 12.52 -4.78
C LEU A 278 4.87 12.31 -3.65
N TRP A 279 4.45 12.54 -2.40
CA TRP A 279 5.28 12.36 -1.22
C TRP A 279 5.72 10.91 -1.05
N ASN A 280 4.77 9.99 -1.01
CA ASN A 280 5.07 8.59 -0.67
C ASN A 280 5.76 7.83 -1.81
N VAL A 281 5.36 8.04 -3.07
CA VAL A 281 6.04 7.43 -4.22
C VAL A 281 7.45 8.02 -4.37
N GLY A 282 7.60 9.33 -4.20
CA GLY A 282 8.91 9.99 -4.25
C GLY A 282 9.88 9.40 -3.23
N LEU A 283 9.46 9.30 -1.95
CA LEU A 283 10.25 8.67 -0.90
C LEU A 283 10.53 7.19 -1.20
N GLY A 284 9.53 6.45 -1.70
CA GLY A 284 9.69 5.05 -2.06
C GLY A 284 10.76 4.82 -3.13
N LEU A 285 10.82 5.66 -4.16
CA LEU A 285 11.84 5.59 -5.22
C LEU A 285 13.25 5.93 -4.68
N ILE A 286 13.35 6.92 -3.81
CA ILE A 286 14.62 7.27 -3.14
C ILE A 286 15.09 6.11 -2.26
N LEU A 287 14.20 5.55 -1.43
CA LEU A 287 14.51 4.39 -0.60
C LEU A 287 14.92 3.17 -1.41
N LEU A 288 14.31 2.94 -2.58
CA LEU A 288 14.71 1.85 -3.49
C LEU A 288 16.18 2.00 -3.91
N VAL A 289 16.59 3.21 -4.29
CA VAL A 289 17.99 3.50 -4.67
C VAL A 289 18.94 3.32 -3.47
N LEU A 290 18.54 3.79 -2.28
CA LEU A 290 19.35 3.62 -1.07
C LEU A 290 19.51 2.15 -0.69
N LEU A 291 18.43 1.38 -0.72
CA LEU A 291 18.47 -0.05 -0.41
C LEU A 291 19.30 -0.84 -1.45
N GLN A 292 19.28 -0.42 -2.71
CA GLN A 292 20.12 -1.07 -3.75
C GLN A 292 21.62 -0.89 -3.47
N ARG A 293 22.04 0.22 -2.87
CA ARG A 293 23.45 0.43 -2.49
C ARG A 293 23.91 -0.46 -1.33
N VAL A 294 22.97 -0.96 -0.53
CA VAL A 294 23.25 -1.72 0.68
C VAL A 294 22.66 -3.14 0.67
N GLU A 295 22.08 -3.58 -0.46
CA GLU A 295 21.37 -4.88 -0.55
C GLU A 295 22.25 -6.11 -0.23
N SER A 296 23.58 -5.97 -0.39
CA SER A 296 24.55 -7.01 -0.04
C SER A 296 24.89 -7.07 1.46
N LYS A 297 24.47 -6.07 2.25
CA LYS A 297 24.80 -6.01 3.67
C LYS A 297 23.98 -7.02 4.48
N PRO A 298 24.57 -7.72 5.49
CA PRO A 298 23.87 -8.76 6.25
C PRO A 298 22.58 -8.27 6.93
N TRP A 299 22.54 -7.04 7.40
CA TRP A 299 21.37 -6.46 8.08
C TRP A 299 20.18 -6.20 7.15
N VAL A 300 20.37 -6.17 5.83
CA VAL A 300 19.27 -6.04 4.84
C VAL A 300 18.59 -7.39 4.60
N LYS A 301 19.25 -8.51 4.88
CA LYS A 301 18.73 -9.86 4.63
C LYS A 301 17.37 -10.14 5.26
N PRO A 302 17.07 -9.74 6.52
CA PRO A 302 15.72 -9.87 7.06
C PRO A 302 14.67 -9.14 6.24
N LEU A 303 14.94 -7.91 5.79
CA LEU A 303 14.01 -7.15 4.94
C LEU A 303 13.72 -7.89 3.63
N ILE A 304 14.77 -8.44 2.98
CA ILE A 304 14.62 -9.23 1.75
C ILE A 304 13.75 -10.46 2.00
N ILE A 305 13.88 -11.13 3.14
CA ILE A 305 13.08 -12.29 3.51
C ILE A 305 11.62 -11.91 3.67
N PHE A 306 11.28 -10.90 4.47
CA PHE A 306 9.91 -10.40 4.61
C PHE A 306 9.31 -9.99 3.27
N GLY A 307 10.04 -9.21 2.48
CA GLY A 307 9.57 -8.74 1.18
C GLY A 307 9.50 -9.80 0.09
N SER A 308 10.10 -10.98 0.29
CA SER A 308 9.99 -12.12 -0.64
C SER A 308 8.66 -12.87 -0.51
N VAL A 309 7.97 -12.73 0.63
CA VAL A 309 6.72 -13.42 0.98
C VAL A 309 5.67 -12.44 1.56
N PRO A 310 5.44 -11.30 0.91
CA PRO A 310 4.67 -10.20 1.50
C PRO A 310 3.21 -10.59 1.77
N MET A 311 2.58 -11.35 0.88
CA MET A 311 1.19 -11.74 1.04
C MET A 311 1.00 -12.78 2.15
N PHE A 312 1.95 -13.70 2.29
CA PHE A 312 1.93 -14.67 3.37
C PHE A 312 2.08 -13.97 4.73
N PHE A 313 3.03 -13.03 4.85
CA PHE A 313 3.15 -12.22 6.06
C PHE A 313 1.88 -11.42 6.34
N TYR A 314 1.28 -10.80 5.30
CA TYR A 314 0.06 -10.01 5.44
C TYR A 314 -1.09 -10.84 6.05
N ILE A 315 -1.30 -12.05 5.58
CA ILE A 315 -2.33 -12.92 6.14
C ILE A 315 -1.98 -13.35 7.57
N VAL A 316 -0.77 -13.87 7.77
CA VAL A 316 -0.37 -14.44 9.06
C VAL A 316 -0.43 -13.43 10.20
N HIS A 317 0.11 -12.20 9.97
CA HIS A 317 0.14 -11.21 11.06
C HIS A 317 -1.27 -10.74 11.46
N LEU A 318 -2.22 -10.62 10.53
CA LEU A 318 -3.60 -10.26 10.86
C LEU A 318 -4.26 -11.31 11.76
N TYR A 319 -4.10 -12.59 11.42
CA TYR A 319 -4.63 -13.69 12.25
C TYR A 319 -3.94 -13.76 13.61
N VAL A 320 -2.62 -13.54 13.66
CA VAL A 320 -1.88 -13.47 14.92
C VAL A 320 -2.35 -12.31 15.78
N LEU A 321 -2.52 -11.11 15.20
CA LEU A 321 -3.06 -9.95 15.91
C LEU A 321 -4.47 -10.22 16.44
N LYS A 322 -5.35 -10.83 15.64
CA LYS A 322 -6.69 -11.20 16.07
C LYS A 322 -6.66 -12.18 17.24
N ALA A 323 -5.82 -13.23 17.15
CA ALA A 323 -5.68 -14.21 18.23
C ALA A 323 -5.13 -13.57 19.51
N LEU A 324 -4.12 -12.70 19.41
CA LEU A 324 -3.56 -11.98 20.55
C LEU A 324 -4.58 -11.04 21.19
N TYR A 325 -5.37 -10.34 20.38
CA TYR A 325 -6.44 -9.47 20.87
C TYR A 325 -7.49 -10.25 21.66
N LEU A 326 -7.99 -11.36 21.09
CA LEU A 326 -8.97 -12.21 21.77
C LEU A 326 -8.40 -12.80 23.07
N THR A 327 -7.14 -13.20 23.07
CA THR A 327 -6.44 -13.69 24.27
C THR A 327 -6.34 -12.58 25.31
N ALA A 328 -5.97 -11.36 24.91
CA ALA A 328 -5.87 -10.23 25.83
C ALA A 328 -7.23 -9.90 26.48
N VAL A 329 -8.29 -9.83 25.67
CA VAL A 329 -9.67 -9.61 26.17
C VAL A 329 -10.10 -10.72 27.14
N THR A 330 -9.76 -11.98 26.83
CA THR A 330 -10.12 -13.12 27.70
C THR A 330 -9.39 -13.11 29.03
N LEU A 331 -8.10 -12.73 29.05
CA LEU A 331 -7.29 -12.74 30.25
C LEU A 331 -7.42 -11.49 31.12
N PHE A 332 -7.61 -10.34 30.49
CA PHE A 332 -7.54 -9.03 31.16
C PHE A 332 -8.86 -8.25 31.12
N GLY A 333 -9.85 -8.76 30.36
CA GLY A 333 -11.10 -8.03 30.12
C GLY A 333 -10.94 -6.86 29.16
N THR A 334 -11.95 -5.99 29.08
CA THR A 334 -11.89 -4.72 28.36
C THR A 334 -11.34 -3.63 29.27
N THR A 335 -10.42 -2.82 28.76
CA THR A 335 -9.72 -1.77 29.53
C THR A 335 -10.18 -0.36 29.14
N HIS A 336 -10.79 -0.21 27.95
CA HIS A 336 -11.26 1.06 27.38
C HIS A 336 -12.67 0.90 26.83
N GLY A 337 -13.68 1.01 27.71
CA GLY A 337 -15.08 0.78 27.33
C GLY A 337 -15.32 -0.65 26.86
N GLU A 338 -15.73 -0.81 25.61
CA GLU A 338 -15.99 -2.14 25.00
C GLU A 338 -14.72 -2.80 24.42
N TYR A 339 -13.58 -2.15 24.48
CA TYR A 339 -12.33 -2.61 23.87
C TYR A 339 -11.25 -2.89 24.92
N PHE A 340 -10.36 -3.84 24.57
CA PHE A 340 -9.04 -3.91 25.20
C PHE A 340 -8.09 -2.97 24.45
N GLY A 341 -7.34 -2.14 25.17
CA GLY A 341 -6.42 -1.19 24.56
C GLY A 341 -5.19 -0.93 25.40
N VAL A 342 -4.20 -0.27 24.78
CA VAL A 342 -2.99 0.24 25.41
C VAL A 342 -2.97 1.76 25.30
N ASP A 343 -2.34 2.44 26.29
CA ASP A 343 -2.41 3.90 26.44
C ASP A 343 -1.31 4.64 25.70
N HIS A 344 -0.19 3.97 25.39
CA HIS A 344 1.00 4.63 24.87
C HIS A 344 1.38 4.13 23.46
N VAL A 345 1.70 5.06 22.59
CA VAL A 345 2.18 4.77 21.22
C VAL A 345 3.49 3.97 21.25
N SER A 346 4.37 4.19 22.25
CA SER A 346 5.56 3.39 22.45
C SER A 346 5.28 1.90 22.64
N THR A 347 4.16 1.55 23.28
CA THR A 347 3.71 0.15 23.42
C THR A 347 3.34 -0.47 22.09
N LEU A 348 2.76 0.29 21.16
CA LEU A 348 2.47 -0.17 19.80
C LEU A 348 3.74 -0.55 19.05
N TRP A 349 4.78 0.27 19.16
CA TRP A 349 6.09 -0.02 18.57
C TRP A 349 6.74 -1.25 19.19
N LEU A 350 6.68 -1.37 20.53
CA LEU A 350 7.21 -2.54 21.23
C LEU A 350 6.53 -3.84 20.79
N ILE A 351 5.18 -3.87 20.75
CA ILE A 351 4.41 -5.02 20.26
C ILE A 351 4.80 -5.34 18.81
N SER A 352 4.92 -4.33 17.95
CA SER A 352 5.28 -4.51 16.54
C SER A 352 6.67 -5.10 16.38
N ILE A 353 7.65 -4.65 17.16
CA ILE A 353 9.01 -5.18 17.14
C ILE A 353 9.04 -6.63 17.62
N ILE A 354 8.37 -6.93 18.74
CA ILE A 354 8.29 -8.30 19.28
C ILE A 354 7.65 -9.24 18.25
N LEU A 355 6.54 -8.84 17.65
CA LEU A 355 5.85 -9.66 16.64
C LEU A 355 6.70 -9.84 15.37
N THR A 356 7.39 -8.80 14.94
CA THR A 356 8.32 -8.90 13.80
C THR A 356 9.40 -9.94 14.05
N VAL A 357 10.02 -9.90 15.23
CA VAL A 357 11.07 -10.87 15.62
C VAL A 357 10.48 -12.28 15.76
N ALA A 358 9.32 -12.41 16.39
CA ALA A 358 8.64 -13.71 16.58
C ALA A 358 8.20 -14.36 15.26
N LEU A 359 7.77 -13.55 14.28
CA LEU A 359 7.32 -14.05 12.98
C LEU A 359 8.47 -14.30 11.99
N TYR A 360 9.66 -13.75 12.24
CA TYR A 360 10.80 -13.90 11.33
C TYR A 360 11.17 -15.37 11.00
N PRO A 361 11.28 -16.30 11.96
CA PRO A 361 11.58 -17.71 11.66
C PRO A 361 10.56 -18.36 10.73
N LEU A 362 9.28 -18.02 10.88
CA LEU A 362 8.21 -18.52 10.02
C LEU A 362 8.36 -17.98 8.59
N MET A 363 8.65 -16.68 8.44
CA MET A 363 8.88 -16.06 7.13
C MET A 363 10.10 -16.65 6.45
N LEU A 364 11.16 -16.92 7.18
CA LEU A 364 12.37 -17.56 6.67
C LEU A 364 12.07 -18.97 6.12
N LYS A 365 11.36 -19.79 6.90
CA LYS A 365 10.94 -21.14 6.48
C LYS A 365 10.04 -21.10 5.25
N PHE A 366 9.05 -20.21 5.24
CA PHE A 366 8.13 -20.11 4.10
C PHE A 366 8.81 -19.55 2.85
N SER A 367 9.72 -18.59 2.98
CA SER A 367 10.54 -18.10 1.87
C SER A 367 11.39 -19.23 1.25
N ALA A 368 12.04 -20.03 2.09
CA ALA A 368 12.81 -21.21 1.64
C ALA A 368 11.89 -22.25 0.94
N PHE A 369 10.74 -22.55 1.52
CA PHE A 369 9.73 -23.44 0.96
C PHE A 369 9.26 -22.96 -0.42
N LYS A 370 8.91 -21.66 -0.55
CA LYS A 370 8.50 -21.04 -1.82
C LYS A 370 9.59 -21.15 -2.88
N HIS A 371 10.86 -20.94 -2.50
CA HIS A 371 11.98 -21.07 -3.42
C HIS A 371 12.22 -22.50 -3.89
N LYS A 372 12.05 -23.50 -3.01
CA LYS A 372 12.20 -24.92 -3.33
C LYS A 372 11.06 -25.46 -4.19
N ASN A 373 9.84 -24.94 -4.01
CA ASN A 373 8.62 -25.47 -4.61
C ASN A 373 8.02 -24.54 -5.69
N LYS A 374 8.86 -24.01 -6.59
CA LYS A 374 8.46 -23.12 -7.69
C LYS A 374 7.44 -23.74 -8.67
N HIS A 375 7.31 -25.06 -8.69
CA HIS A 375 6.33 -25.79 -9.48
C HIS A 375 4.90 -25.63 -8.98
N ILE A 376 4.70 -25.32 -7.70
CA ILE A 376 3.38 -25.08 -7.11
C ILE A 376 2.90 -23.70 -7.55
N ARG A 377 1.90 -23.68 -8.45
CA ARG A 377 1.44 -22.44 -9.12
C ARG A 377 0.93 -21.37 -8.16
N ILE A 378 0.22 -21.75 -7.10
CA ILE A 378 -0.37 -20.80 -6.13
C ILE A 378 0.71 -20.01 -5.36
N LEU A 379 1.89 -20.58 -5.13
CA LEU A 379 2.98 -19.90 -4.45
C LEU A 379 3.52 -18.67 -5.20
N LYS A 380 3.22 -18.54 -6.50
CA LYS A 380 3.57 -17.35 -7.28
C LYS A 380 2.73 -16.14 -6.91
N TYR A 381 1.58 -16.33 -6.29
CA TYR A 381 0.63 -15.30 -5.92
C TYR A 381 0.77 -14.85 -4.45
N LEU A 382 1.36 -15.72 -3.60
CA LEU A 382 1.73 -15.47 -2.20
C LEU A 382 3.19 -14.93 -2.06
#